data_3abf36b3d011b7073f892d9d8d46394c
#
_entry.id   3abf36b3d011b7073f892d9d8d46394c
#
_cell.length_a   1.000
_cell.length_b   1.000
_cell.length_c   1.000
_cell.angle_alpha   90.00
_cell.angle_beta   90.00
_cell.angle_gamma   90.00
#
_symmetry.space_group_name_H-M   'P 1'
#
loop_
_entity.id
_entity.type
_entity.pdbx_description
1 polymer ?
#
loop_
_entity_poly.entity_id
_entity_poly.type
_entity_poly.pdbx_seq_one_letter_code
_entity_poly.pdbx_strand_id
1 'polypeptide(L)'
;MSHSQQMVEALDRQELEEAEVQFQQALLEDSEAQLLDLGQYLESIGFYPQAKEIYEQIAETYPEVYLSLATILAEEGQTEEAFAYLEEIGPESNWYVASLLVKADLYQM
;
A
#
# COMPACT_ATOMS: atom_id res chain seq x y z
N MET A 1 -19.66 10.88 3.42
CA MET A 1 -18.19 10.91 3.53
C MET A 1 -17.67 9.51 3.82
N SER A 2 -16.66 9.05 3.09
CA SER A 2 -16.11 7.72 3.30
C SER A 2 -15.32 7.65 4.61
N HIS A 3 -15.12 6.43 5.12
CA HIS A 3 -14.28 6.25 6.29
C HIS A 3 -12.83 6.62 5.98
N SER A 4 -12.39 6.39 4.74
CA SER A 4 -11.05 6.83 4.30
C SER A 4 -10.88 8.34 4.45
N GLN A 5 -11.87 9.13 4.02
CA GLN A 5 -11.82 10.58 4.17
C GLN A 5 -11.87 10.99 5.64
N GLN A 6 -12.68 10.31 6.44
CA GLN A 6 -12.78 10.60 7.88
C GLN A 6 -11.46 10.30 8.58
N MET A 7 -10.75 9.25 8.16
CA MET A 7 -9.42 8.96 8.70
C MET A 7 -8.44 10.07 8.38
N VAL A 8 -8.43 10.54 7.13
CA VAL A 8 -7.53 11.63 6.73
C VAL A 8 -7.79 12.88 7.55
N GLU A 9 -9.06 13.24 7.76
CA GLU A 9 -9.42 14.40 8.57
C GLU A 9 -9.00 14.23 10.02
N ALA A 10 -9.17 13.02 10.58
CA ALA A 10 -8.75 12.76 11.96
C ALA A 10 -7.22 12.88 12.09
N LEU A 11 -6.47 12.40 11.10
CA LEU A 11 -5.02 12.53 11.09
C LEU A 11 -4.59 14.00 11.03
N ASP A 12 -5.28 14.81 10.22
CA ASP A 12 -4.99 16.24 10.13
C ASP A 12 -5.22 16.94 11.46
N ARG A 13 -6.17 16.47 12.26
CA ARG A 13 -6.48 17.02 13.57
C ARG A 13 -5.66 16.38 14.68
N GLN A 14 -4.80 15.42 14.33
CA GLN A 14 -4.00 14.66 15.30
C GLN A 14 -4.85 13.84 16.27
N GLU A 15 -6.04 13.45 15.83
CA GLU A 15 -6.94 12.59 16.60
C GLU A 15 -6.65 11.13 16.25
N LEU A 16 -5.58 10.57 16.82
CA LEU A 16 -5.06 9.26 16.39
C LEU A 16 -5.99 8.10 16.72
N GLU A 17 -6.71 8.18 17.84
CA GLU A 17 -7.67 7.11 18.20
C GLU A 17 -8.82 7.07 17.22
N GLU A 18 -9.35 8.25 16.86
CA GLU A 18 -10.42 8.33 15.86
C GLU A 18 -9.93 7.87 14.49
N ALA A 19 -8.70 8.24 14.13
CA ALA A 19 -8.11 7.82 12.86
C ALA A 19 -8.07 6.28 12.78
N GLU A 20 -7.67 5.61 13.87
CA GLU A 20 -7.61 4.15 13.90
C GLU A 20 -9.01 3.52 13.76
N VAL A 21 -10.01 4.11 14.44
CA VAL A 21 -11.39 3.63 14.31
C VAL A 21 -11.84 3.73 12.84
N GLN A 22 -11.59 4.88 12.20
CA GLN A 22 -11.98 5.07 10.81
C GLN A 22 -11.20 4.16 9.86
N PHE A 23 -9.93 3.89 10.17
CA PHE A 23 -9.14 2.95 9.40
C PHE A 23 -9.76 1.56 9.38
N GLN A 24 -10.14 1.03 10.55
CA GLN A 24 -10.76 -0.29 10.64
C GLN A 24 -12.09 -0.33 9.91
N GLN A 25 -12.89 0.74 10.01
CA GLN A 25 -14.15 0.83 9.28
C GLN A 25 -13.94 0.89 7.77
N ALA A 26 -12.90 1.62 7.33
CA ALA A 26 -12.58 1.71 5.91
C ALA A 26 -12.23 0.35 5.32
N LEU A 27 -11.44 -0.45 6.04
CA LEU A 27 -11.07 -1.79 5.58
C LEU A 27 -12.30 -2.68 5.37
N LEU A 28 -13.35 -2.48 6.15
CA LEU A 28 -14.57 -3.29 6.08
C LEU A 28 -15.58 -2.76 5.07
N GLU A 29 -15.69 -1.45 4.90
CA GLU A 29 -16.83 -0.85 4.23
C GLU A 29 -16.50 -0.02 2.99
N ASP A 30 -15.30 0.55 2.88
CA ASP A 30 -14.96 1.39 1.74
C ASP A 30 -14.64 0.55 0.51
N SER A 31 -14.83 1.14 -0.69
CA SER A 31 -14.51 0.47 -1.94
C SER A 31 -13.00 0.31 -2.09
N GLU A 32 -12.59 -0.62 -2.95
CA GLU A 32 -11.17 -0.82 -3.23
C GLU A 32 -10.51 0.43 -3.82
N ALA A 33 -11.26 1.20 -4.64
CA ALA A 33 -10.74 2.45 -5.19
C ALA A 33 -10.49 3.47 -4.07
N GLN A 34 -11.40 3.56 -3.10
CA GLN A 34 -11.22 4.45 -1.95
C GLN A 34 -10.04 3.99 -1.09
N LEU A 35 -9.90 2.68 -0.92
CA LEU A 35 -8.77 2.13 -0.17
C LEU A 35 -7.44 2.38 -0.87
N LEU A 36 -7.42 2.30 -2.20
CA LEU A 36 -6.20 2.60 -2.95
C LEU A 36 -5.75 4.03 -2.68
N ASP A 37 -6.67 4.98 -2.76
CA ASP A 37 -6.34 6.38 -2.49
C ASP A 37 -5.85 6.58 -1.06
N LEU A 38 -6.50 5.93 -0.09
CA LEU A 38 -6.09 6.03 1.31
C LEU A 38 -4.70 5.42 1.52
N GLY A 39 -4.44 4.26 0.93
CA GLY A 39 -3.15 3.60 1.04
C GLY A 39 -2.01 4.47 0.50
N GLN A 40 -2.24 5.10 -0.65
CA GLN A 40 -1.25 6.00 -1.24
C GLN A 40 -0.99 7.22 -0.36
N TYR A 41 -2.05 7.78 0.23
CA TYR A 41 -1.91 8.89 1.16
C TYR A 41 -1.10 8.47 2.40
N LEU A 42 -1.45 7.33 3.00
CA LEU A 42 -0.76 6.84 4.19
C LEU A 42 0.71 6.54 3.91
N GLU A 43 1.00 5.99 2.76
CA GLU A 43 2.38 5.75 2.34
C GLU A 43 3.15 7.05 2.25
N SER A 44 2.53 8.09 1.69
CA SER A 44 3.17 9.39 1.48
C SER A 44 3.52 10.09 2.79
N ILE A 45 2.77 9.83 3.86
CA ILE A 45 3.02 10.44 5.17
C ILE A 45 3.76 9.51 6.14
N GLY A 46 4.17 8.33 5.66
CA GLY A 46 5.00 7.43 6.44
C GLY A 46 4.27 6.44 7.34
N PHE A 47 2.96 6.32 7.22
CA PHE A 47 2.19 5.30 7.95
C PHE A 47 2.23 3.98 7.19
N TYR A 48 3.43 3.37 7.13
CA TYR A 48 3.67 2.18 6.33
C TYR A 48 2.91 0.92 6.79
N PRO A 49 2.78 0.63 8.09
CA PRO A 49 2.01 -0.55 8.51
C PRO A 49 0.57 -0.51 8.02
N GLN A 50 -0.09 0.64 8.11
CA GLN A 50 -1.46 0.80 7.66
C GLN A 50 -1.56 0.75 6.13
N ALA A 51 -0.62 1.38 5.42
CA ALA A 51 -0.57 1.33 3.97
C ALA A 51 -0.40 -0.11 3.49
N LYS A 52 0.50 -0.90 4.11
CA LYS A 52 0.69 -2.30 3.75
C LYS A 52 -0.58 -3.11 3.92
N GLU A 53 -1.28 -2.91 5.03
CA GLU A 53 -2.51 -3.64 5.31
C GLU A 53 -3.55 -3.40 4.22
N ILE A 54 -3.70 -2.14 3.80
CA ILE A 54 -4.61 -1.79 2.71
C ILE A 54 -4.16 -2.46 1.40
N TYR A 55 -2.88 -2.32 1.05
CA TYR A 55 -2.38 -2.84 -0.21
C TYR A 55 -2.52 -4.36 -0.31
N GLU A 56 -2.28 -5.07 0.78
CA GLU A 56 -2.47 -6.51 0.80
C GLU A 56 -3.92 -6.91 0.53
N GLN A 57 -4.87 -6.10 0.99
CA GLN A 57 -6.29 -6.36 0.80
C GLN A 57 -6.74 -6.14 -0.65
N ILE A 58 -6.14 -5.18 -1.37
CA ILE A 58 -6.60 -4.78 -2.71
C ILE A 58 -5.67 -5.23 -3.85
N ALA A 59 -4.61 -5.96 -3.53
CA ALA A 59 -3.56 -6.28 -4.50
C ALA A 59 -4.04 -7.06 -5.71
N GLU A 60 -5.02 -7.94 -5.53
CA GLU A 60 -5.55 -8.72 -6.66
C GLU A 60 -6.25 -7.84 -7.69
N THR A 61 -6.92 -6.78 -7.23
CA THR A 61 -7.63 -5.86 -8.11
C THR A 61 -6.69 -4.80 -8.69
N TYR A 62 -5.71 -4.36 -7.91
CA TYR A 62 -4.76 -3.30 -8.29
C TYR A 62 -3.32 -3.82 -8.20
N PRO A 63 -2.85 -4.57 -9.24
CA PRO A 63 -1.50 -5.16 -9.19
C PRO A 63 -0.37 -4.15 -8.99
N GLU A 64 -0.59 -2.87 -9.33
CA GLU A 64 0.41 -1.83 -9.12
C GLU A 64 0.83 -1.70 -7.66
N VAL A 65 -0.04 -2.09 -6.70
CA VAL A 65 0.32 -1.99 -5.29
C VAL A 65 1.39 -3.00 -4.89
N TYR A 66 1.61 -4.05 -5.68
CA TYR A 66 2.74 -4.96 -5.44
C TYR A 66 4.07 -4.21 -5.51
N LEU A 67 4.16 -3.19 -6.38
CA LEU A 67 5.36 -2.36 -6.46
C LEU A 67 5.56 -1.58 -5.16
N SER A 68 4.49 -0.98 -4.64
CA SER A 68 4.54 -0.23 -3.38
C SER A 68 4.86 -1.15 -2.21
N LEU A 69 4.22 -2.33 -2.15
CA LEU A 69 4.51 -3.31 -1.10
C LEU A 69 5.97 -3.73 -1.12
N ALA A 70 6.51 -4.02 -2.30
CA ALA A 70 7.91 -4.41 -2.43
C ALA A 70 8.84 -3.30 -1.96
N THR A 71 8.56 -2.06 -2.32
CA THR A 71 9.38 -0.93 -1.91
C THR A 71 9.38 -0.74 -0.39
N ILE A 72 8.20 -0.81 0.22
CA ILE A 72 8.07 -0.68 1.68
C ILE A 72 8.83 -1.80 2.38
N LEU A 73 8.65 -3.05 1.92
CA LEU A 73 9.32 -4.19 2.53
C LEU A 73 10.83 -4.11 2.39
N ALA A 74 11.31 -3.64 1.24
CA ALA A 74 12.74 -3.47 1.02
C ALA A 74 13.34 -2.44 1.99
N GLU A 75 12.63 -1.35 2.22
CA GLU A 75 13.07 -0.32 3.18
C GLU A 75 13.09 -0.86 4.61
N GLU A 76 12.26 -1.84 4.92
CA GLU A 76 12.22 -2.50 6.22
C GLU A 76 13.24 -3.64 6.32
N GLY A 77 14.04 -3.88 5.28
CA GLY A 77 15.03 -4.95 5.28
C GLY A 77 14.47 -6.31 4.92
N GLN A 78 13.21 -6.41 4.53
CA GLN A 78 12.55 -7.67 4.17
C GLN A 78 12.64 -7.92 2.67
N THR A 79 13.86 -8.04 2.17
CA THR A 79 14.15 -8.10 0.73
C THR A 79 13.53 -9.33 0.07
N GLU A 80 13.56 -10.48 0.73
CA GLU A 80 13.00 -11.71 0.16
C GLU A 80 11.51 -11.61 -0.07
N GLU A 81 10.79 -11.02 0.91
CA GLU A 81 9.34 -10.80 0.76
C GLU A 81 9.06 -9.78 -0.34
N ALA A 82 9.92 -8.76 -0.47
CA ALA A 82 9.78 -7.77 -1.53
C ALA A 82 9.87 -8.44 -2.90
N PHE A 83 10.85 -9.33 -3.11
CA PHE A 83 10.97 -10.06 -4.36
C PHE A 83 9.74 -10.95 -4.61
N ALA A 84 9.21 -11.59 -3.56
CA ALA A 84 8.03 -12.42 -3.70
C ALA A 84 6.82 -11.64 -4.25
N TYR A 85 6.62 -10.42 -3.77
CA TYR A 85 5.55 -9.57 -4.30
C TYR A 85 5.80 -9.18 -5.75
N LEU A 86 7.04 -8.87 -6.10
CA LEU A 86 7.37 -8.51 -7.49
C LEU A 86 7.15 -9.68 -8.45
N GLU A 87 7.36 -10.92 -7.99
CA GLU A 87 7.10 -12.10 -8.79
C GLU A 87 5.61 -12.31 -9.12
N GLU A 88 4.71 -11.69 -8.36
CA GLU A 88 3.28 -11.74 -8.67
C GLU A 88 2.94 -10.97 -9.95
N ILE A 89 3.83 -10.08 -10.41
CA ILE A 89 3.60 -9.30 -11.63
C ILE A 89 4.19 -10.07 -12.81
N GLY A 90 3.32 -10.65 -13.63
CA GLY A 90 3.72 -11.46 -14.77
C GLY A 90 4.05 -10.65 -16.02
N PRO A 91 4.65 -11.31 -17.04
CA PRO A 91 5.07 -10.62 -18.28
C PRO A 91 3.94 -9.96 -19.04
N GLU A 92 2.71 -10.41 -18.83
CA GLU A 92 1.52 -9.88 -19.51
C GLU A 92 0.98 -8.62 -18.85
N SER A 93 1.48 -8.28 -17.67
CA SER A 93 1.02 -7.11 -16.92
C SER A 93 1.60 -5.83 -17.49
N ASN A 94 0.79 -4.77 -17.48
CA ASN A 94 1.27 -3.42 -17.80
C ASN A 94 2.35 -2.93 -16.85
N TRP A 95 2.47 -3.56 -15.68
CA TRP A 95 3.42 -3.17 -14.63
C TRP A 95 4.68 -4.03 -14.62
N TYR A 96 4.82 -4.92 -15.61
CA TYR A 96 5.96 -5.86 -15.64
C TYR A 96 7.30 -5.14 -15.76
N VAL A 97 7.41 -4.19 -16.67
CA VAL A 97 8.67 -3.44 -16.85
C VAL A 97 9.02 -2.70 -15.56
N ALA A 98 8.03 -2.06 -14.92
CA ALA A 98 8.24 -1.38 -13.65
C ALA A 98 8.73 -2.36 -12.58
N SER A 99 8.20 -3.59 -12.56
CA SER A 99 8.64 -4.61 -11.58
C SER A 99 10.10 -4.99 -11.78
N LEU A 100 10.54 -5.06 -13.05
CA LEU A 100 11.94 -5.36 -13.35
C LEU A 100 12.87 -4.24 -12.87
N LEU A 101 12.43 -2.99 -13.01
CA LEU A 101 13.20 -1.84 -12.54
C LEU A 101 13.33 -1.85 -11.01
N VAL A 102 12.25 -2.16 -10.31
CA VAL A 102 12.29 -2.27 -8.85
C VAL A 102 13.20 -3.42 -8.43
N LYS A 103 13.13 -4.57 -9.11
CA LYS A 103 14.03 -5.70 -8.83
C LYS A 103 15.50 -5.29 -8.99
N ALA A 104 15.80 -4.54 -10.05
CA ALA A 104 17.18 -4.07 -10.29
C ALA A 104 17.66 -3.19 -9.14
N ASP A 105 16.79 -2.29 -8.66
CA ASP A 105 17.11 -1.44 -7.52
C ASP A 105 17.37 -2.28 -6.25
N LEU A 106 16.57 -3.32 -6.02
CA LEU A 106 16.75 -4.18 -4.85
C LEU A 106 18.06 -4.96 -4.89
N TYR A 107 18.49 -5.37 -6.07
CA TYR A 107 19.78 -6.09 -6.19
C TYR A 107 20.97 -5.19 -5.87
N GLN A 108 20.80 -3.87 -5.90
CA GLN A 108 21.88 -2.93 -5.60
C GLN A 108 21.92 -2.49 -4.13
N MET A 109 20.94 -2.90 -3.35
CA MET A 109 20.87 -2.54 -1.92
C MET A 109 21.73 -3.47 -1.00
#